data_01998c0c3df92fec321720dd649bd64d
#
_entry.id   01998c0c3df92fec321720dd649bd64d
#
_cell.length_a   1.000
_cell.length_b   1.000
_cell.length_c   1.000
_cell.angle_alpha   90.00
_cell.angle_beta   90.00
_cell.angle_gamma   90.00
#
_symmetry.space_group_name_H-M   'P 1'
#
loop_
_entity.id
_entity.type
_entity.pdbx_description
1 polymer ?
#
loop_
_entity_poly.entity_id
_entity_poly.type
_entity_poly.pdbx_seq_one_letter_code
_entity_poly.pdbx_strand_id
1 'polypeptide(L)'
;YGKRLNPNATVIQIDMDYRTVGKNRDISLGLVGHIGTTLKAISEAGTKKDRSDWFNELRSGEEAALEKLMPTFTTDKSPISPYRVAWELNQFLNDDTIYIGDGGDVVTISAQAVQPRMPGAWMDPGPLGTLGVGVPYALAAKLAAPEKEILLYCGDGAFSMTGMDFEAFVRHKAPVLTVIGNNSAQNQIRFGQIMKYGEDKGNVGNILGDVNFDEFAKIFGGHGEAVREAKEIQP
;
A
#
# COMPACT_ATOMS: atom_id res chain seq x y z
N TYR A 1 -13.96 -10.65 6.75
CA TYR A 1 -13.83 -9.41 7.50
C TYR A 1 -14.39 -9.62 8.92
N GLY A 2 -13.77 -8.98 9.93
CA GLY A 2 -14.24 -9.05 11.34
C GLY A 2 -13.81 -10.28 12.14
N LYS A 3 -13.20 -11.29 11.55
CA LYS A 3 -12.73 -12.50 12.26
C LYS A 3 -11.61 -12.25 13.29
N ARG A 4 -10.91 -11.12 13.16
CA ARG A 4 -9.81 -10.73 14.07
C ARG A 4 -10.27 -9.86 15.24
N LEU A 5 -11.54 -9.43 15.26
CA LEU A 5 -12.09 -8.67 16.37
C LEU A 5 -12.58 -9.63 17.44
N ASN A 6 -12.31 -9.29 18.70
CA ASN A 6 -12.83 -10.05 19.82
C ASN A 6 -14.37 -10.15 19.71
N PRO A 7 -14.95 -11.36 19.68
CA PRO A 7 -16.40 -11.53 19.57
C PRO A 7 -17.17 -10.90 20.74
N ASN A 8 -16.52 -10.76 21.91
CA ASN A 8 -17.10 -10.17 23.11
C ASN A 8 -16.80 -8.66 23.23
N ALA A 9 -16.23 -8.03 22.22
CA ALA A 9 -15.95 -6.59 22.26
C ALA A 9 -17.23 -5.78 22.25
N THR A 10 -17.28 -4.75 23.09
CA THR A 10 -18.28 -3.69 22.98
C THR A 10 -17.97 -2.85 21.73
N VAL A 11 -18.89 -2.85 20.77
CA VAL A 11 -18.69 -2.15 19.50
C VAL A 11 -19.55 -0.89 19.47
N ILE A 12 -18.90 0.25 19.30
CA ILE A 12 -19.55 1.54 19.08
C ILE A 12 -19.24 1.96 17.64
N GLN A 13 -20.29 2.21 16.87
CA GLN A 13 -20.14 2.70 15.49
C GLN A 13 -20.58 4.16 15.41
N ILE A 14 -19.74 5.00 14.79
CA ILE A 14 -20.04 6.40 14.51
C ILE A 14 -20.10 6.55 13.00
N ASP A 15 -21.20 7.08 12.49
CA ASP A 15 -21.36 7.34 11.06
C ASP A 15 -22.29 8.52 10.82
N MET A 16 -22.08 9.25 9.73
CA MET A 16 -23.01 10.33 9.32
C MET A 16 -24.28 9.78 8.69
N ASP A 17 -24.20 8.60 8.07
CA ASP A 17 -25.33 7.93 7.45
C ASP A 17 -25.91 6.84 8.39
N TYR A 18 -27.08 7.11 8.96
CA TYR A 18 -27.75 6.16 9.84
C TYR A 18 -27.99 4.78 9.20
N ARG A 19 -28.07 4.70 7.86
CA ARG A 19 -28.29 3.45 7.12
C ARG A 19 -27.09 2.51 7.14
N THR A 20 -25.91 3.02 7.45
CA THR A 20 -24.68 2.22 7.55
C THR A 20 -24.45 1.69 8.95
N VAL A 21 -25.10 2.28 9.95
CA VAL A 21 -24.97 1.90 11.35
C VAL A 21 -25.53 0.47 11.55
N GLY A 22 -24.69 -0.45 12.02
CA GLY A 22 -25.03 -1.85 12.23
C GLY A 22 -25.12 -2.71 10.95
N LYS A 23 -24.85 -2.15 9.76
CA LYS A 23 -25.03 -2.85 8.48
C LYS A 23 -24.16 -4.10 8.35
N ASN A 24 -22.92 -4.07 8.82
CA ASN A 24 -21.93 -5.11 8.56
C ASN A 24 -21.67 -6.04 9.77
N ARG A 25 -22.16 -5.67 10.93
CA ARG A 25 -22.03 -6.44 12.18
C ARG A 25 -22.96 -5.90 13.26
N ASP A 26 -23.21 -6.76 14.27
CA ASP A 26 -23.89 -6.31 15.48
C ASP A 26 -23.04 -5.29 16.22
N ILE A 27 -23.69 -4.27 16.73
CA ILE A 27 -23.09 -3.17 17.47
C ILE A 27 -23.79 -2.99 18.82
N SER A 28 -23.06 -2.53 19.82
CA SER A 28 -23.58 -2.22 21.14
C SER A 28 -24.23 -0.84 21.18
N LEU A 29 -23.68 0.11 20.41
CA LEU A 29 -24.18 1.49 20.36
C LEU A 29 -23.88 2.10 18.97
N GLY A 30 -24.89 2.71 18.36
CA GLY A 30 -24.76 3.51 17.14
C GLY A 30 -24.88 5.00 17.46
N LEU A 31 -23.94 5.79 16.99
CA LEU A 31 -23.95 7.24 17.09
C LEU A 31 -24.01 7.84 15.68
N VAL A 32 -25.08 8.57 15.39
CA VAL A 32 -25.24 9.24 14.09
C VAL A 32 -24.72 10.67 14.21
N GLY A 33 -23.66 11.00 13.47
CA GLY A 33 -23.06 12.33 13.52
C GLY A 33 -21.69 12.39 12.83
N HIS A 34 -21.17 13.60 12.69
CA HIS A 34 -19.85 13.83 12.10
C HIS A 34 -18.76 13.26 13.04
N ILE A 35 -17.91 12.39 12.52
CA ILE A 35 -16.91 11.63 13.28
C ILE A 35 -16.04 12.55 14.15
N GLY A 36 -15.47 13.61 13.55
CA GLY A 36 -14.58 14.53 14.28
C GLY A 36 -15.26 15.23 15.44
N THR A 37 -16.48 15.72 15.25
CA THR A 37 -17.27 16.38 16.31
C THR A 37 -17.66 15.40 17.40
N THR A 38 -18.08 14.20 17.03
CA THR A 38 -18.48 13.15 17.99
C THR A 38 -17.28 12.69 18.81
N LEU A 39 -16.10 12.44 18.18
CA LEU A 39 -14.88 12.06 18.89
C LEU A 39 -14.39 13.16 19.83
N LYS A 40 -14.50 14.43 19.42
CA LYS A 40 -14.18 15.57 20.29
C LYS A 40 -15.06 15.57 21.54
N ALA A 41 -16.38 15.44 21.38
CA ALA A 41 -17.31 15.38 22.50
C ALA A 41 -17.05 14.19 23.44
N ILE A 42 -16.72 13.01 22.87
CA ILE A 42 -16.34 11.84 23.68
C ILE A 42 -15.04 12.11 24.45
N SER A 43 -14.07 12.74 23.82
CA SER A 43 -12.79 13.07 24.48
C SER A 43 -12.98 14.09 25.62
N GLU A 44 -13.85 15.07 25.43
CA GLU A 44 -14.17 16.08 26.45
C GLU A 44 -14.95 15.49 27.64
N ALA A 45 -15.82 14.52 27.37
CA ALA A 45 -16.58 13.81 28.41
C ALA A 45 -15.77 12.72 29.12
N GLY A 46 -14.65 12.30 28.53
CA GLY A 46 -13.80 11.22 29.04
C GLY A 46 -12.86 11.68 30.16
N THR A 47 -12.41 10.72 30.95
CA THR A 47 -11.35 10.94 31.95
C THR A 47 -10.02 10.41 31.40
N LYS A 48 -8.95 11.19 31.58
CA LYS A 48 -7.61 10.74 31.23
C LYS A 48 -7.21 9.53 32.08
N LYS A 49 -6.82 8.45 31.41
CA LYS A 49 -6.31 7.24 32.05
C LYS A 49 -4.87 7.03 31.60
N ASP A 50 -4.00 6.62 32.51
CA ASP A 50 -2.68 6.13 32.15
C ASP A 50 -2.82 4.79 31.43
N ARG A 51 -2.21 4.67 30.26
CA ARG A 51 -2.19 3.47 29.43
C ARG A 51 -0.75 3.10 29.04
N SER A 52 0.23 3.59 29.77
CA SER A 52 1.65 3.41 29.46
C SER A 52 2.03 1.94 29.32
N ASP A 53 1.53 1.07 30.21
CA ASP A 53 1.82 -0.36 30.15
C ASP A 53 1.30 -0.98 28.84
N TRP A 54 0.07 -0.63 28.45
CA TRP A 54 -0.50 -1.12 27.20
C TRP A 54 0.24 -0.61 25.97
N PHE A 55 0.64 0.67 25.95
CA PHE A 55 1.47 1.21 24.87
C PHE A 55 2.84 0.53 24.79
N ASN A 56 3.45 0.25 25.94
CA ASN A 56 4.74 -0.46 26.01
C ASN A 56 4.62 -1.90 25.50
N GLU A 57 3.54 -2.60 25.84
CA GLU A 57 3.24 -3.95 25.33
C GLU A 57 3.09 -3.93 23.80
N LEU A 58 2.31 -2.99 23.24
CA LEU A 58 2.13 -2.87 21.79
C LEU A 58 3.46 -2.55 21.09
N ARG A 59 4.25 -1.63 21.63
CA ARG A 59 5.56 -1.25 21.05
C ARG A 59 6.53 -2.42 21.06
N SER A 60 6.64 -3.13 22.18
CA SER A 60 7.51 -4.30 22.27
C SER A 60 7.08 -5.41 21.31
N GLY A 61 5.77 -5.59 21.10
CA GLY A 61 5.24 -6.52 20.12
C GLY A 61 5.59 -6.12 18.68
N GLU A 62 5.52 -4.84 18.36
CA GLU A 62 5.89 -4.28 17.05
C GLU A 62 7.40 -4.42 16.78
N GLU A 63 8.24 -4.07 17.75
CA GLU A 63 9.70 -4.22 17.67
C GLU A 63 10.11 -5.70 17.46
N ALA A 64 9.52 -6.62 18.20
CA ALA A 64 9.77 -8.05 18.04
C ALA A 64 9.29 -8.60 16.69
N ALA A 65 8.20 -8.07 16.13
CA ALA A 65 7.72 -8.43 14.80
C ALA A 65 8.66 -7.90 13.71
N LEU A 66 9.13 -6.66 13.84
CA LEU A 66 10.10 -6.06 12.93
C LEU A 66 11.42 -6.83 12.93
N GLU A 67 11.96 -7.17 14.11
CA GLU A 67 13.19 -7.94 14.23
C GLU A 67 13.11 -9.27 13.47
N LYS A 68 11.96 -9.96 13.55
CA LYS A 68 11.73 -11.21 12.79
C LYS A 68 11.67 -11.00 11.29
N LEU A 69 11.24 -9.84 10.81
CA LEU A 69 11.13 -9.50 9.39
C LEU A 69 12.44 -8.97 8.80
N MET A 70 13.33 -8.43 9.63
CA MET A 70 14.59 -7.82 9.18
C MET A 70 15.41 -8.71 8.23
N PRO A 71 15.60 -10.03 8.45
CA PRO A 71 16.32 -10.88 7.51
C PRO A 71 15.64 -10.98 6.13
N THR A 72 14.32 -10.77 6.05
CA THR A 72 13.57 -10.74 4.79
C THR A 72 13.72 -9.39 4.09
N PHE A 73 13.72 -8.30 4.87
CA PHE A 73 13.89 -6.94 4.37
C PHE A 73 15.31 -6.64 3.89
N THR A 74 16.32 -7.28 4.46
CA THR A 74 17.73 -7.02 4.15
C THR A 74 18.39 -8.11 3.30
N THR A 75 17.60 -9.02 2.73
CA THR A 75 18.13 -10.10 1.88
C THR A 75 18.70 -9.59 0.56
N ASP A 76 19.86 -10.12 0.16
CA ASP A 76 20.50 -9.84 -1.14
C ASP A 76 20.22 -10.92 -2.19
N LYS A 77 19.18 -11.73 -2.00
CA LYS A 77 18.81 -12.80 -2.94
C LYS A 77 18.49 -12.22 -4.33
N SER A 78 18.87 -12.95 -5.36
CA SER A 78 18.47 -12.72 -6.74
C SER A 78 17.47 -13.83 -7.16
N PRO A 79 16.37 -13.49 -7.84
CA PRO A 79 15.89 -12.13 -8.12
C PRO A 79 15.56 -11.34 -6.87
N ILE A 80 15.53 -10.00 -6.97
CA ILE A 80 15.30 -9.10 -5.84
C ILE A 80 13.98 -9.42 -5.16
N SER A 81 14.02 -9.58 -3.84
CA SER A 81 12.81 -9.77 -3.04
C SER A 81 11.93 -8.51 -3.04
N PRO A 82 10.62 -8.61 -3.28
CA PRO A 82 9.74 -7.46 -3.18
C PRO A 82 9.70 -6.85 -1.76
N TYR A 83 9.99 -7.63 -0.73
CA TYR A 83 10.17 -7.14 0.64
C TYR A 83 11.40 -6.24 0.77
N ARG A 84 12.51 -6.61 0.09
CA ARG A 84 13.71 -5.77 0.04
C ARG A 84 13.42 -4.46 -0.69
N VAL A 85 12.73 -4.52 -1.83
CA VAL A 85 12.32 -3.30 -2.54
C VAL A 85 11.52 -2.38 -1.64
N ALA A 86 10.46 -2.88 -1.00
CA ALA A 86 9.61 -2.06 -0.13
C ALA A 86 10.39 -1.47 1.06
N TRP A 87 11.33 -2.22 1.62
CA TRP A 87 12.19 -1.74 2.70
C TRP A 87 13.11 -0.61 2.24
N GLU A 88 13.78 -0.76 1.09
CA GLU A 88 14.63 0.29 0.53
C GLU A 88 13.80 1.53 0.18
N LEU A 89 12.64 1.38 -0.43
CA LEU A 89 11.76 2.51 -0.73
C LEU A 89 11.34 3.28 0.52
N ASN A 90 11.16 2.61 1.66
CA ASN A 90 10.88 3.30 2.93
C ASN A 90 12.02 4.24 3.35
N GLN A 91 13.27 3.99 2.93
CA GLN A 91 14.41 4.86 3.24
C GLN A 91 14.39 6.17 2.44
N PHE A 92 13.71 6.18 1.29
CA PHE A 92 13.53 7.40 0.48
C PHE A 92 12.41 8.32 1.02
N LEU A 93 11.52 7.81 1.88
CA LEU A 93 10.40 8.58 2.37
C LEU A 93 10.85 9.66 3.37
N ASN A 94 10.36 10.86 3.14
CA ASN A 94 10.47 11.99 4.05
C ASN A 94 9.08 12.59 4.35
N ASP A 95 9.02 13.68 5.08
CA ASP A 95 7.76 14.35 5.48
C ASP A 95 7.01 14.99 4.28
N ASP A 96 7.66 15.07 3.13
CA ASP A 96 7.09 15.63 1.90
C ASP A 96 6.73 14.57 0.86
N THR A 97 6.90 13.29 1.18
CA THR A 97 6.63 12.19 0.25
C THR A 97 5.20 11.64 0.42
N ILE A 98 4.46 11.53 -0.68
CA ILE A 98 3.22 10.76 -0.76
C ILE A 98 3.55 9.42 -1.43
N TYR A 99 3.34 8.33 -0.68
CA TYR A 99 3.51 6.97 -1.15
C TYR A 99 2.21 6.44 -1.75
N ILE A 100 2.32 5.82 -2.92
CA ILE A 100 1.19 5.18 -3.61
C ILE A 100 1.57 3.73 -3.92
N GLY A 101 0.77 2.79 -3.42
CA GLY A 101 0.91 1.37 -3.71
C GLY A 101 -0.17 0.89 -4.67
N ASP A 102 0.18 0.08 -5.69
CA ASP A 102 -0.81 -0.55 -6.57
C ASP A 102 -0.41 -1.98 -6.92
N GLY A 103 -1.34 -2.87 -6.86
CA GLY A 103 -1.13 -4.30 -7.03
C GLY A 103 -1.41 -5.09 -5.74
N GLY A 104 -1.56 -6.39 -5.87
CA GLY A 104 -1.92 -7.24 -4.73
C GLY A 104 -0.75 -7.44 -3.76
N ASP A 105 0.32 -8.08 -4.23
CA ASP A 105 1.51 -8.37 -3.42
C ASP A 105 2.23 -7.08 -3.00
N VAL A 106 2.38 -6.12 -3.91
CA VAL A 106 3.06 -4.85 -3.65
C VAL A 106 2.43 -4.11 -2.48
N VAL A 107 1.12 -3.92 -2.48
CA VAL A 107 0.41 -3.23 -1.39
C VAL A 107 0.52 -3.99 -0.08
N THR A 108 0.32 -5.31 -0.11
CA THR A 108 0.38 -6.16 1.09
C THR A 108 1.77 -6.19 1.71
N ILE A 109 2.82 -6.22 0.89
CA ILE A 109 4.22 -6.22 1.34
C ILE A 109 4.61 -4.83 1.83
N SER A 110 4.24 -3.79 1.09
CA SER A 110 4.52 -2.40 1.47
C SER A 110 3.90 -2.02 2.80
N ALA A 111 2.71 -2.53 3.11
CA ALA A 111 2.06 -2.30 4.40
C ALA A 111 2.85 -2.84 5.61
N GLN A 112 3.86 -3.69 5.37
CA GLN A 112 4.74 -4.23 6.43
C GLN A 112 6.06 -3.45 6.55
N ALA A 113 6.49 -2.75 5.50
CA ALA A 113 7.80 -2.12 5.42
C ALA A 113 7.73 -0.58 5.36
N VAL A 114 6.72 -0.05 4.68
CA VAL A 114 6.58 1.38 4.41
C VAL A 114 5.85 2.08 5.55
N GLN A 115 6.45 3.12 6.07
CA GLN A 115 5.90 3.96 7.15
C GLN A 115 5.60 5.36 6.62
N PRO A 116 4.35 5.71 6.34
CA PRO A 116 3.98 7.06 5.95
C PRO A 116 4.36 8.08 7.01
N ARG A 117 4.92 9.22 6.61
CA ARG A 117 5.45 10.23 7.55
C ARG A 117 4.40 11.25 7.99
N MET A 118 3.27 11.34 7.26
CA MET A 118 2.19 12.28 7.59
C MET A 118 0.81 11.67 7.29
N PRO A 119 -0.27 12.18 7.92
CA PRO A 119 -1.64 11.79 7.56
C PRO A 119 -1.93 12.05 6.08
N GLY A 120 -2.53 11.08 5.41
CA GLY A 120 -2.86 11.17 3.97
C GLY A 120 -1.70 10.86 3.02
N ALA A 121 -0.51 10.53 3.53
CA ALA A 121 0.66 10.16 2.71
C ALA A 121 0.68 8.70 2.23
N TRP A 122 -0.38 7.95 2.44
CA TRP A 122 -0.56 6.59 1.91
C TRP A 122 -1.81 6.53 1.05
N MET A 123 -1.65 6.05 -0.19
CA MET A 123 -2.75 5.77 -1.11
C MET A 123 -2.61 4.36 -1.68
N ASP A 124 -3.72 3.66 -1.82
CA ASP A 124 -3.78 2.33 -2.43
C ASP A 124 -5.18 2.07 -3.04
N PRO A 125 -5.42 0.92 -3.68
CA PRO A 125 -6.74 0.58 -4.24
C PRO A 125 -7.89 0.53 -3.23
N GLY A 126 -7.59 0.58 -1.93
CA GLY A 126 -8.58 0.54 -0.87
C GLY A 126 -9.37 -0.78 -0.81
N PRO A 127 -10.53 -0.77 -0.15
CA PRO A 127 -11.29 -1.99 0.11
C PRO A 127 -11.92 -2.64 -1.13
N LEU A 128 -12.02 -1.92 -2.25
CA LEU A 128 -12.50 -2.47 -3.52
C LEU A 128 -11.41 -3.27 -4.25
N GLY A 129 -10.13 -3.02 -3.96
CA GLY A 129 -9.01 -3.72 -4.56
C GLY A 129 -8.88 -3.55 -6.07
N THR A 130 -9.33 -2.43 -6.62
CA THR A 130 -9.25 -2.12 -8.04
C THR A 130 -7.81 -1.83 -8.44
N LEU A 131 -7.20 -2.69 -9.26
CA LEU A 131 -5.85 -2.49 -9.77
C LEU A 131 -5.83 -1.47 -10.91
N GLY A 132 -4.64 -0.90 -11.18
CA GLY A 132 -4.44 0.11 -12.21
C GLY A 132 -4.76 1.54 -11.73
N VAL A 133 -4.93 1.74 -10.43
CA VAL A 133 -5.15 3.08 -9.84
C VAL A 133 -3.85 3.84 -9.63
N GLY A 134 -2.70 3.17 -9.63
CA GLY A 134 -1.41 3.74 -9.24
C GLY A 134 -1.01 4.94 -10.08
N VAL A 135 -0.97 4.79 -11.41
CA VAL A 135 -0.57 5.86 -12.32
C VAL A 135 -1.54 7.06 -12.24
N PRO A 136 -2.88 6.90 -12.37
CA PRO A 136 -3.78 8.03 -12.22
C PRO A 136 -3.77 8.67 -10.83
N TYR A 137 -3.60 7.89 -9.75
CA TYR A 137 -3.47 8.45 -8.40
C TYR A 137 -2.20 9.28 -8.25
N ALA A 138 -1.08 8.80 -8.79
CA ALA A 138 0.19 9.51 -8.75
C ALA A 138 0.13 10.85 -9.52
N LEU A 139 -0.51 10.85 -10.69
CA LEU A 139 -0.77 12.08 -11.44
C LEU A 139 -1.65 13.05 -10.63
N ALA A 140 -2.76 12.57 -10.09
CA ALA A 140 -3.68 13.37 -9.31
C ALA A 140 -3.00 13.95 -8.05
N ALA A 141 -2.23 13.15 -7.33
CA ALA A 141 -1.49 13.59 -6.16
C ALA A 141 -0.46 14.67 -6.50
N LYS A 142 0.31 14.47 -7.60
CA LYS A 142 1.31 15.47 -8.03
C LYS A 142 0.69 16.78 -8.50
N LEU A 143 -0.47 16.73 -9.17
CA LEU A 143 -1.18 17.93 -9.59
C LEU A 143 -1.86 18.66 -8.43
N ALA A 144 -2.35 17.91 -7.42
CA ALA A 144 -2.98 18.49 -6.23
C ALA A 144 -1.97 19.05 -5.22
N ALA A 145 -0.78 18.47 -5.16
CA ALA A 145 0.31 18.86 -4.26
C ALA A 145 1.64 18.91 -5.04
N PRO A 146 1.83 19.92 -5.89
CA PRO A 146 2.98 19.99 -6.81
C PRO A 146 4.32 20.11 -6.09
N GLU A 147 4.35 20.58 -4.85
CA GLU A 147 5.53 20.65 -4.00
C GLU A 147 5.94 19.32 -3.38
N LYS A 148 5.01 18.35 -3.32
CA LYS A 148 5.29 17.04 -2.70
C LYS A 148 6.03 16.11 -3.66
N GLU A 149 6.83 15.23 -3.08
CA GLU A 149 7.41 14.10 -3.78
C GLU A 149 6.40 12.97 -3.88
N ILE A 150 6.26 12.40 -5.07
CA ILE A 150 5.33 11.27 -5.30
C ILE A 150 6.14 10.03 -5.61
N LEU A 151 5.98 8.99 -4.80
CA LEU A 151 6.57 7.68 -5.00
C LEU A 151 5.45 6.68 -5.26
N LEU A 152 5.41 6.17 -6.48
CA LEU A 152 4.53 5.08 -6.89
C LEU A 152 5.30 3.76 -6.88
N TYR A 153 4.87 2.77 -6.11
CA TYR A 153 5.32 1.40 -6.23
C TYR A 153 4.18 0.51 -6.69
N CYS A 154 4.31 -0.10 -7.85
CA CYS A 154 3.25 -0.93 -8.43
C CYS A 154 3.80 -2.24 -8.98
N GLY A 155 2.94 -3.26 -9.02
CA GLY A 155 3.22 -4.50 -9.73
C GLY A 155 3.09 -4.31 -11.24
N ASP A 156 3.80 -5.14 -12.01
CA ASP A 156 3.75 -5.16 -13.47
C ASP A 156 2.33 -5.35 -14.02
N GLY A 157 1.55 -6.22 -13.41
CA GLY A 157 0.16 -6.44 -13.79
C GLY A 157 -0.75 -5.25 -13.54
N ALA A 158 -0.56 -4.54 -12.42
CA ALA A 158 -1.31 -3.32 -12.12
C ALA A 158 -0.91 -2.18 -13.06
N PHE A 159 0.40 -1.98 -13.25
CA PHE A 159 0.91 -0.97 -14.19
C PHE A 159 0.41 -1.20 -15.61
N SER A 160 0.37 -2.44 -16.07
CA SER A 160 -0.09 -2.78 -17.43
C SER A 160 -1.54 -2.40 -17.72
N MET A 161 -2.35 -2.16 -16.69
CA MET A 161 -3.76 -1.74 -16.87
C MET A 161 -3.91 -0.27 -17.27
N THR A 162 -3.04 0.60 -16.77
CA THR A 162 -3.10 2.05 -16.99
C THR A 162 -1.75 2.67 -17.34
N GLY A 163 -0.76 1.84 -17.67
CA GLY A 163 0.61 2.32 -17.97
C GLY A 163 0.68 3.35 -19.08
N MET A 164 -0.24 3.33 -20.06
CA MET A 164 -0.31 4.36 -21.12
C MET A 164 -0.55 5.76 -20.55
N ASP A 165 -1.17 5.89 -19.38
CA ASP A 165 -1.37 7.18 -18.71
C ASP A 165 -0.06 7.79 -18.19
N PHE A 166 1.07 7.06 -18.23
CA PHE A 166 2.40 7.57 -17.93
C PHE A 166 2.78 8.77 -18.83
N GLU A 167 2.28 8.78 -20.07
CA GLU A 167 2.41 9.94 -20.97
C GLU A 167 1.97 11.25 -20.30
N ALA A 168 0.91 11.17 -19.50
CA ALA A 168 0.38 12.35 -18.81
C ALA A 168 1.35 12.94 -17.79
N PHE A 169 2.22 12.14 -17.16
CA PHE A 169 3.27 12.67 -16.28
C PHE A 169 4.19 13.62 -17.06
N VAL A 170 4.60 13.20 -18.26
CA VAL A 170 5.49 13.98 -19.12
C VAL A 170 4.78 15.23 -19.66
N ARG A 171 3.59 15.06 -20.22
CA ARG A 171 2.79 16.15 -20.80
C ARG A 171 2.43 17.23 -19.79
N HIS A 172 2.12 16.84 -18.54
CA HIS A 172 1.80 17.77 -17.45
C HIS A 172 3.02 18.24 -16.65
N LYS A 173 4.23 17.79 -17.00
CA LYS A 173 5.47 18.08 -16.25
C LYS A 173 5.31 17.72 -14.76
N ALA A 174 4.69 16.59 -14.50
CA ALA A 174 4.40 16.05 -13.18
C ALA A 174 5.42 14.95 -12.84
N PRO A 175 6.60 15.28 -12.27
CA PRO A 175 7.62 14.27 -11.96
C PRO A 175 7.11 13.34 -10.85
N VAL A 176 7.14 12.03 -11.13
CA VAL A 176 6.77 10.94 -10.23
C VAL A 176 7.87 9.89 -10.29
N LEU A 177 8.38 9.48 -9.13
CA LEU A 177 9.23 8.29 -9.04
C LEU A 177 8.32 7.06 -9.11
N THR A 178 8.41 6.31 -10.20
CA THR A 178 7.64 5.08 -10.42
C THR A 178 8.54 3.87 -10.33
N VAL A 179 8.27 2.98 -9.39
CA VAL A 179 8.97 1.70 -9.23
C VAL A 179 8.01 0.58 -9.62
N ILE A 180 8.44 -0.31 -10.53
CA ILE A 180 7.64 -1.42 -11.00
C ILE A 180 8.26 -2.72 -10.52
N GLY A 181 7.54 -3.45 -9.66
CA GLY A 181 7.88 -4.81 -9.26
C GLY A 181 7.51 -5.79 -10.36
N ASN A 182 8.45 -5.99 -11.31
CA ASN A 182 8.23 -6.84 -12.47
C ASN A 182 8.60 -8.30 -12.15
N ASN A 183 7.60 -9.14 -11.99
CA ASN A 183 7.76 -10.59 -11.82
C ASN A 183 7.06 -11.41 -12.91
N SER A 184 6.60 -10.74 -13.96
CA SER A 184 5.90 -11.31 -15.13
C SER A 184 4.67 -12.16 -14.75
N ALA A 185 3.97 -11.78 -13.67
CA ALA A 185 2.80 -12.53 -13.21
C ALA A 185 1.84 -11.68 -12.35
N GLN A 186 0.55 -12.01 -12.43
CA GLN A 186 -0.46 -11.64 -11.43
C GLN A 186 -0.28 -12.52 -10.18
N ASN A 187 0.82 -12.31 -9.46
CA ASN A 187 1.41 -13.32 -8.58
C ASN A 187 0.57 -13.61 -7.33
N GLN A 188 -0.13 -12.64 -6.76
CA GLN A 188 -1.05 -12.86 -5.64
C GLN A 188 -2.18 -13.83 -6.03
N ILE A 189 -2.72 -13.68 -7.22
CA ILE A 189 -3.76 -14.58 -7.77
C ILE A 189 -3.14 -15.95 -8.08
N ARG A 190 -1.96 -15.96 -8.70
CA ARG A 190 -1.23 -17.17 -9.04
C ARG A 190 -1.00 -18.07 -7.83
N PHE A 191 -0.51 -17.54 -6.72
CA PHE A 191 -0.31 -18.31 -5.50
C PHE A 191 -1.61 -18.94 -4.98
N GLY A 192 -2.69 -18.16 -4.93
CA GLY A 192 -3.99 -18.69 -4.53
C GLY A 192 -4.50 -19.81 -5.42
N GLN A 193 -4.29 -19.70 -6.74
CA GLN A 193 -4.66 -20.73 -7.70
C GLN A 193 -3.78 -21.97 -7.56
N ILE A 194 -2.46 -21.82 -7.41
CA ILE A 194 -1.54 -22.96 -7.21
C ILE A 194 -1.91 -23.72 -5.95
N MET A 195 -2.16 -23.04 -4.83
CA MET A 195 -2.56 -23.69 -3.58
C MET A 195 -3.88 -24.46 -3.72
N LYS A 196 -4.80 -23.98 -4.56
CA LYS A 196 -6.12 -24.59 -4.70
C LYS A 196 -6.19 -25.66 -5.79
N TYR A 197 -5.45 -25.51 -6.88
CA TYR A 197 -5.62 -26.31 -8.09
C TYR A 197 -4.33 -27.01 -8.55
N GLY A 198 -3.19 -26.83 -7.86
CA GLY A 198 -1.87 -27.31 -8.27
C GLY A 198 -1.20 -26.41 -9.32
N GLU A 199 0.12 -26.63 -9.54
CA GLU A 199 0.94 -25.79 -10.41
C GLU A 199 0.43 -25.76 -11.87
N ASP A 200 0.05 -26.89 -12.42
CA ASP A 200 -0.39 -26.98 -13.82
C ASP A 200 -1.59 -26.07 -14.14
N LYS A 201 -2.55 -26.01 -13.23
CA LYS A 201 -3.75 -25.18 -13.37
C LYS A 201 -3.59 -23.79 -12.75
N GLY A 202 -2.70 -23.65 -11.77
CA GLY A 202 -2.46 -22.42 -11.05
C GLY A 202 -1.84 -21.31 -11.89
N ASN A 203 -1.26 -21.65 -13.04
CA ASN A 203 -0.63 -20.70 -13.95
C ASN A 203 -1.56 -20.18 -15.07
N VAL A 204 -2.82 -20.61 -15.08
CA VAL A 204 -3.76 -20.22 -16.13
C VAL A 204 -4.23 -18.78 -15.94
N GLY A 205 -3.98 -17.93 -16.94
CA GLY A 205 -4.47 -16.54 -17.00
C GLY A 205 -3.75 -15.54 -16.10
N ASN A 206 -2.65 -15.94 -15.44
CA ASN A 206 -1.92 -15.07 -14.50
C ASN A 206 -0.42 -14.92 -14.81
N ILE A 207 0.08 -15.59 -15.82
CA ILE A 207 1.44 -15.36 -16.34
C ILE A 207 1.37 -14.24 -17.36
N LEU A 208 2.25 -13.25 -17.19
CA LEU A 208 2.40 -12.09 -18.06
C LEU A 208 3.66 -12.23 -18.93
N GLY A 209 3.77 -11.40 -19.95
CA GLY A 209 4.98 -11.29 -20.74
C GLY A 209 6.09 -10.55 -19.98
N ASP A 210 7.32 -10.81 -20.35
CA ASP A 210 8.46 -10.03 -19.87
C ASP A 210 8.52 -8.71 -20.65
N VAL A 211 8.26 -7.60 -19.94
CA VAL A 211 8.18 -6.25 -20.50
C VAL A 211 9.29 -5.39 -19.96
N ASN A 212 10.00 -4.69 -20.84
CA ASN A 212 11.01 -3.71 -20.47
C ASN A 212 10.36 -2.38 -20.15
N PHE A 213 9.91 -2.21 -18.90
CA PHE A 213 9.22 -1.00 -18.48
C PHE A 213 10.12 0.24 -18.43
N ASP A 214 11.42 0.07 -18.28
CA ASP A 214 12.40 1.15 -18.40
C ASP A 214 12.43 1.75 -19.82
N GLU A 215 12.38 0.91 -20.84
CA GLU A 215 12.27 1.37 -22.24
C GLU A 215 10.91 2.02 -22.52
N PHE A 216 9.84 1.49 -21.91
CA PHE A 216 8.52 2.08 -22.02
C PHE A 216 8.47 3.54 -21.52
N ALA A 217 9.12 3.85 -20.41
CA ALA A 217 9.21 5.21 -19.88
C ALA A 217 9.90 6.16 -20.89
N LYS A 218 10.96 5.70 -21.54
CA LYS A 218 11.73 6.47 -22.52
C LYS A 218 10.92 6.81 -23.78
N ILE A 219 9.99 5.94 -24.20
CA ILE A 219 9.10 6.20 -25.35
C ILE A 219 8.30 7.49 -25.17
N PHE A 220 7.87 7.80 -23.95
CA PHE A 220 7.13 9.02 -23.63
C PHE A 220 8.02 10.21 -23.25
N GLY A 221 9.34 10.06 -23.30
CA GLY A 221 10.29 11.11 -22.91
C GLY A 221 10.58 11.17 -21.41
N GLY A 222 10.23 10.14 -20.66
CA GLY A 222 10.65 9.94 -19.29
C GLY A 222 12.04 9.31 -19.20
N HIS A 223 12.51 9.12 -17.97
CA HIS A 223 13.70 8.35 -17.65
C HIS A 223 13.33 6.94 -17.18
N GLY A 224 14.11 5.93 -17.51
CA GLY A 224 13.88 4.56 -17.09
C GLY A 224 15.17 3.78 -16.92
N GLU A 225 15.25 3.02 -15.84
CA GLU A 225 16.36 2.14 -15.50
C GLU A 225 15.84 0.78 -15.04
N ALA A 226 16.56 -0.29 -15.43
CA ALA A 226 16.27 -1.64 -14.99
C ALA A 226 17.24 -2.03 -13.86
N VAL A 227 16.72 -2.24 -12.67
CA VAL A 227 17.46 -2.67 -11.48
C VAL A 227 17.33 -4.18 -11.31
N ARG A 228 18.44 -4.88 -11.19
CA ARG A 228 18.49 -6.36 -11.11
C ARG A 228 19.11 -6.89 -9.83
N GLU A 229 19.85 -6.05 -9.11
CA GLU A 229 20.47 -6.41 -7.83
C GLU A 229 20.05 -5.43 -6.73
N ALA A 230 19.83 -5.95 -5.53
CA ALA A 230 19.34 -5.15 -4.40
C ALA A 230 20.23 -3.96 -4.05
N LYS A 231 21.56 -4.10 -4.21
CA LYS A 231 22.54 -3.03 -3.97
C LYS A 231 22.45 -1.84 -4.92
N GLU A 232 21.73 -2.00 -6.05
CA GLU A 232 21.50 -0.94 -7.04
C GLU A 232 20.30 -0.06 -6.66
N ILE A 233 19.49 -0.49 -5.67
CA ILE A 233 18.41 0.32 -5.10
C ILE A 233 19.07 1.24 -4.06
N GLN A 234 19.56 2.39 -4.49
CA GLN A 234 20.18 3.37 -3.58
C GLN A 234 19.54 4.74 -3.77
N PRO A 235 19.51 5.56 -2.67
CA PRO A 235 19.07 6.93 -2.76
C PRO A 235 19.98 7.79 -3.65
#